data_ab3adb9b0cb6b922b5264ac9636e9ddf
#
_entry.id   ab3adb9b0cb6b922b5264ac9636e9ddf
#
_cell.length_a   1.000
_cell.length_b   1.000
_cell.length_c   1.000
_cell.angle_alpha   90.00
_cell.angle_beta   90.00
_cell.angle_gamma   90.00
#
_symmetry.space_group_name_H-M   'P 1'
#
loop_
_entity.id
_entity.type
_entity.pdbx_description
1 polymer ?
#
loop_
_entity_poly.entity_id
_entity_poly.type
_entity_poly.pdbx_seq_one_letter_code
_entity_poly.pdbx_strand_id
1 'polypeptide(L)'
;MTLFFLIAAFLIIPLVEIWILIQVADSAGLFNTIGLLILLSVIGAWLVKREGLSVFRKAQNELVQGQLPERQILDGLLILFGGALMLTPGFFTDFIGFCLLFPPSRILFRTILIKRMSSRISNQHSHIRNGRVQWVYSKRQDETIEILETSHLEEDD
;
A
#
# COMPACT_ATOMS: atom_id res chain seq x y z
N MET A 1 -16.26 -1.34 20.60
CA MET A 1 -15.74 0.03 20.59
C MET A 1 -15.38 0.51 19.17
N THR A 2 -14.71 -0.28 18.33
CA THR A 2 -14.34 0.09 16.95
C THR A 2 -15.52 0.45 16.04
N LEU A 3 -16.63 -0.30 16.11
CA LEU A 3 -17.83 -0.04 15.32
C LEU A 3 -18.47 1.33 15.66
N PHE A 4 -18.50 1.69 16.93
CA PHE A 4 -19.02 2.98 17.39
C PHE A 4 -18.19 4.14 16.85
N PHE A 5 -16.85 4.02 16.87
CA PHE A 5 -15.96 5.03 16.30
C PHE A 5 -16.13 5.15 14.77
N LEU A 6 -16.37 4.05 14.07
CA LEU A 6 -16.59 4.06 12.63
C LEU A 6 -17.90 4.76 12.26
N ILE A 7 -18.97 4.46 12.99
CA ILE A 7 -20.29 5.12 12.81
C ILE A 7 -20.19 6.61 13.15
N ALA A 8 -19.53 6.95 14.27
CA ALA A 8 -19.34 8.34 14.66
C ALA A 8 -18.52 9.12 13.61
N ALA A 9 -17.42 8.55 13.11
CA ALA A 9 -16.64 9.18 12.05
C ALA A 9 -17.45 9.36 10.77
N PHE A 10 -18.22 8.35 10.37
CA PHE A 10 -19.06 8.41 9.17
C PHE A 10 -20.15 9.49 9.27
N LEU A 11 -20.62 9.81 10.48
CA LEU A 11 -21.60 10.85 10.71
C LEU A 11 -20.97 12.24 10.87
N ILE A 12 -19.82 12.31 11.57
CA ILE A 12 -19.16 13.58 11.91
C ILE A 12 -18.45 14.16 10.68
N ILE A 13 -17.77 13.32 9.88
CA ILE A 13 -17.01 13.81 8.71
C ILE A 13 -17.87 14.61 7.75
N PRO A 14 -19.05 14.15 7.28
CA PRO A 14 -19.90 14.93 6.40
C PRO A 14 -20.43 16.23 7.05
N LEU A 15 -20.68 16.21 8.34
CA LEU A 15 -21.13 17.44 9.06
C LEU A 15 -20.02 18.50 9.09
N VAL A 16 -18.78 18.08 9.35
CA VAL A 16 -17.60 18.96 9.32
C VAL A 16 -17.37 19.48 7.89
N GLU A 17 -17.53 18.64 6.88
CA GLU A 17 -17.40 19.03 5.48
C GLU A 17 -18.39 20.13 5.10
N ILE A 18 -19.67 19.94 5.41
CA ILE A 18 -20.72 20.93 5.15
C ILE A 18 -20.41 22.24 5.88
N TRP A 19 -19.97 22.15 7.13
CA TRP A 19 -19.62 23.33 7.91
C TRP A 19 -18.45 24.09 7.28
N ILE A 20 -17.38 23.41 6.85
CA ILE A 20 -16.25 24.01 6.14
C ILE A 20 -16.71 24.64 4.83
N LEU A 21 -17.55 23.94 4.05
CA LEU A 21 -18.06 24.44 2.77
C LEU A 21 -18.85 25.75 2.95
N ILE A 22 -19.70 25.85 3.98
CA ILE A 22 -20.44 27.07 4.29
C ILE A 22 -19.45 28.19 4.62
N GLN A 23 -18.46 27.93 5.49
CA GLN A 23 -17.46 28.93 5.87
C GLN A 23 -16.64 29.45 4.68
N VAL A 24 -16.26 28.56 3.76
CA VAL A 24 -15.55 28.94 2.53
C VAL A 24 -16.49 29.71 1.59
N ALA A 25 -17.73 29.30 1.44
CA ALA A 25 -18.71 29.98 0.61
C ALA A 25 -19.03 31.37 1.10
N ASP A 26 -19.11 31.58 2.41
CA ASP A 26 -19.35 32.89 3.01
C ASP A 26 -18.14 33.84 2.81
N SER A 27 -16.91 33.31 2.80
CA SER A 27 -15.70 34.12 2.65
C SER A 27 -15.30 34.36 1.20
N ALA A 28 -15.37 33.34 0.35
CA ALA A 28 -14.91 33.39 -1.07
C ALA A 28 -16.04 33.56 -2.06
N GLY A 29 -17.29 33.39 -1.64
CA GLY A 29 -18.49 33.38 -2.47
C GLY A 29 -18.82 31.99 -3.03
N LEU A 30 -20.12 31.71 -3.16
CA LEU A 30 -20.64 30.41 -3.55
C LEU A 30 -20.10 29.90 -4.90
N PHE A 31 -20.08 30.78 -5.92
CA PHE A 31 -19.59 30.39 -7.25
C PHE A 31 -18.10 30.03 -7.25
N ASN A 32 -17.28 30.77 -6.50
CA ASN A 32 -15.85 30.49 -6.39
C ASN A 32 -15.61 29.17 -5.64
N THR A 33 -16.41 28.89 -4.62
CA THR A 33 -16.32 27.63 -3.85
C THR A 33 -16.66 26.43 -4.73
N ILE A 34 -17.75 26.52 -5.52
CA ILE A 34 -18.11 25.45 -6.47
C ILE A 34 -17.03 25.28 -7.53
N GLY A 35 -16.49 26.38 -8.09
CA GLY A 35 -15.38 26.33 -9.04
C GLY A 35 -14.16 25.64 -8.46
N LEU A 36 -13.82 25.93 -7.19
CA LEU A 36 -12.70 25.31 -6.50
C LEU A 36 -12.92 23.81 -6.30
N LEU A 37 -14.10 23.38 -5.89
CA LEU A 37 -14.44 21.96 -5.73
C LEU A 37 -14.33 21.20 -7.06
N ILE A 38 -14.85 21.77 -8.16
CA ILE A 38 -14.71 21.16 -9.49
C ILE A 38 -13.24 21.05 -9.87
N LEU A 39 -12.45 22.09 -9.65
CA LEU A 39 -11.03 22.09 -9.93
C LEU A 39 -10.28 21.00 -9.15
N LEU A 40 -10.53 20.89 -7.84
CA LEU A 40 -9.96 19.86 -6.98
C LEU A 40 -10.35 18.46 -7.45
N SER A 41 -11.62 18.26 -7.81
CA SER A 41 -12.09 16.95 -8.33
C SER A 41 -11.41 16.56 -9.64
N VAL A 42 -11.19 17.49 -10.57
CA VAL A 42 -10.48 17.25 -11.83
C VAL A 42 -9.02 16.91 -11.56
N ILE A 43 -8.36 17.67 -10.69
CA ILE A 43 -6.97 17.39 -10.28
C ILE A 43 -6.87 16.02 -9.63
N GLY A 44 -7.79 15.69 -8.72
CA GLY A 44 -7.85 14.40 -8.05
C GLY A 44 -8.01 13.24 -9.02
N ALA A 45 -8.97 13.33 -9.93
CA ALA A 45 -9.19 12.31 -10.96
C ALA A 45 -7.96 12.12 -11.86
N TRP A 46 -7.29 13.22 -12.23
CA TRP A 46 -6.04 13.15 -12.99
C TRP A 46 -4.91 12.48 -12.20
N LEU A 47 -4.77 12.81 -10.91
CA LEU A 47 -3.78 12.21 -10.03
C LEU A 47 -4.03 10.69 -9.86
N VAL A 48 -5.28 10.29 -9.60
CA VAL A 48 -5.66 8.87 -9.49
C VAL A 48 -5.29 8.10 -10.75
N LYS A 49 -5.61 8.64 -11.92
CA LYS A 49 -5.28 8.02 -13.20
C LYS A 49 -3.77 7.90 -13.39
N ARG A 50 -3.03 8.96 -13.15
CA ARG A 50 -1.57 9.01 -13.34
C ARG A 50 -0.84 8.05 -12.40
N GLU A 51 -1.13 8.15 -11.10
CA GLU A 51 -0.47 7.36 -10.07
C GLU A 51 -0.92 5.90 -10.10
N GLY A 52 -2.21 5.65 -10.32
CA GLY A 52 -2.75 4.31 -10.46
C GLY A 52 -2.11 3.55 -11.63
N LEU A 53 -1.99 4.21 -12.79
CA LEU A 53 -1.35 3.59 -13.97
C LEU A 53 0.15 3.33 -13.73
N SER A 54 0.83 4.23 -13.03
CA SER A 54 2.25 4.07 -12.66
C SER A 54 2.46 2.85 -11.77
N VAL A 55 1.64 2.71 -10.72
CA VAL A 55 1.73 1.58 -9.78
C VAL A 55 1.34 0.28 -10.47
N PHE A 56 0.33 0.29 -11.31
CA PHE A 56 -0.09 -0.89 -12.08
C PHE A 56 1.02 -1.41 -13.00
N ARG A 57 1.68 -0.52 -13.76
CA ARG A 57 2.82 -0.89 -14.61
C ARG A 57 4.00 -1.47 -13.83
N LYS A 58 4.30 -0.89 -12.65
CA LYS A 58 5.36 -1.43 -11.78
C LYS A 58 5.01 -2.81 -11.25
N ALA A 59 3.75 -3.03 -10.85
CA ALA A 59 3.27 -4.33 -10.41
C ALA A 59 3.38 -5.39 -11.52
N GLN A 60 2.98 -5.05 -12.76
CA GLN A 60 3.13 -5.95 -13.90
C GLN A 60 4.59 -6.32 -14.17
N ASN A 61 5.50 -5.35 -14.12
CA ASN A 61 6.93 -5.61 -14.34
C ASN A 61 7.52 -6.55 -13.29
N GLU A 62 7.13 -6.43 -12.02
CA GLU A 62 7.58 -7.34 -10.96
C GLU A 62 7.02 -8.75 -11.14
N LEU A 63 5.75 -8.87 -11.54
CA LEU A 63 5.14 -10.16 -11.84
C LEU A 63 5.82 -10.89 -13.00
N VAL A 64 6.19 -10.17 -14.08
CA VAL A 64 6.95 -10.74 -15.21
C VAL A 64 8.33 -11.25 -14.75
N GLN A 65 8.92 -10.62 -13.74
CA GLN A 65 10.20 -11.06 -13.15
C GLN A 65 10.02 -12.17 -12.09
N GLY A 66 8.80 -12.70 -11.91
CA GLY A 66 8.50 -13.72 -10.92
C GLY A 66 8.52 -13.22 -9.47
N GLN A 67 8.49 -11.91 -9.26
CA GLN A 67 8.49 -11.29 -7.94
C GLN A 67 7.06 -10.89 -7.52
N LEU A 68 6.76 -11.03 -6.24
CA LEU A 68 5.47 -10.58 -5.69
C LEU A 68 5.50 -9.07 -5.46
N PRO A 69 4.59 -8.28 -6.07
CA PRO A 69 4.56 -6.83 -6.00
C PRO A 69 3.92 -6.33 -4.69
N GLU A 70 4.45 -6.73 -3.53
CA GLU A 70 3.89 -6.40 -2.22
C GLU A 70 3.78 -4.88 -1.99
N ARG A 71 4.79 -4.13 -2.43
CA ARG A 71 4.82 -2.67 -2.29
C ARG A 71 3.79 -1.99 -3.17
N GLN A 72 3.60 -2.49 -4.39
CA GLN A 72 2.66 -1.94 -5.36
C GLN A 72 1.21 -2.22 -4.97
N ILE A 73 0.96 -3.34 -4.30
CA ILE A 73 -0.37 -3.64 -3.75
C ILE A 73 -0.73 -2.62 -2.67
N LEU A 74 0.19 -2.32 -1.74
CA LEU A 74 -0.04 -1.30 -0.71
C LEU A 74 -0.20 0.09 -1.31
N ASP A 75 0.64 0.46 -2.27
CA ASP A 75 0.54 1.74 -2.97
C ASP A 75 -0.79 1.86 -3.75
N GLY A 76 -1.22 0.78 -4.41
CA GLY A 76 -2.51 0.70 -5.09
C GLY A 76 -3.70 0.86 -4.15
N LEU A 77 -3.63 0.25 -2.97
CA LEU A 77 -4.65 0.40 -1.94
C LEU A 77 -4.75 1.84 -1.43
N LEU A 78 -3.62 2.51 -1.19
CA LEU A 78 -3.59 3.92 -0.79
C LEU A 78 -4.17 4.84 -1.87
N ILE A 79 -3.88 4.57 -3.17
CA ILE A 79 -4.47 5.30 -4.29
C ILE A 79 -5.99 5.09 -4.35
N LEU A 80 -6.44 3.85 -4.17
CA LEU A 80 -7.86 3.52 -4.19
C LEU A 80 -8.62 4.26 -3.07
N PHE A 81 -8.08 4.25 -1.85
CA PHE A 81 -8.65 4.99 -0.73
C PHE A 81 -8.61 6.51 -0.95
N GLY A 82 -7.48 7.05 -1.42
CA GLY A 82 -7.36 8.47 -1.73
C GLY A 82 -8.34 8.92 -2.82
N GLY A 83 -8.48 8.10 -3.88
CA GLY A 83 -9.45 8.34 -4.95
C GLY A 83 -10.89 8.24 -4.48
N ALA A 84 -11.22 7.27 -3.62
CA ALA A 84 -12.56 7.13 -3.04
C ALA A 84 -12.93 8.35 -2.17
N LEU A 85 -11.99 8.90 -1.40
CA LEU A 85 -12.22 10.13 -0.63
C LEU A 85 -12.50 11.33 -1.55
N MET A 86 -11.78 11.46 -2.66
CA MET A 86 -11.96 12.56 -3.62
C MET A 86 -13.20 12.40 -4.53
N LEU A 87 -13.85 11.23 -4.52
CA LEU A 87 -15.16 11.04 -5.20
C LEU A 87 -16.32 11.68 -4.44
N THR A 88 -16.21 11.81 -3.13
CA THR A 88 -17.16 12.57 -2.31
C THR A 88 -16.62 13.99 -2.18
N PRO A 89 -17.26 14.98 -2.87
CA PRO A 89 -16.74 16.34 -2.86
C PRO A 89 -16.79 16.94 -1.47
N GLY A 90 -15.62 17.15 -0.88
CA GLY A 90 -15.44 17.73 0.45
C GLY A 90 -14.05 18.36 0.56
N PHE A 91 -13.96 19.47 1.25
CA PHE A 91 -12.71 20.21 1.34
C PHE A 91 -11.66 19.48 2.19
N PHE A 92 -12.09 18.91 3.29
CA PHE A 92 -11.22 18.18 4.21
C PHE A 92 -10.88 16.77 3.69
N THR A 93 -11.87 16.05 3.18
CA THR A 93 -11.65 14.71 2.58
C THR A 93 -10.82 14.81 1.32
N ASP A 94 -10.99 15.83 0.48
CA ASP A 94 -10.16 16.08 -0.70
C ASP A 94 -8.70 16.34 -0.32
N PHE A 95 -8.44 17.10 0.74
CA PHE A 95 -7.10 17.33 1.25
C PHE A 95 -6.44 16.03 1.72
N ILE A 96 -7.16 15.18 2.46
CA ILE A 96 -6.65 13.87 2.89
C ILE A 96 -6.43 12.97 1.67
N GLY A 97 -7.38 12.92 0.74
CA GLY A 97 -7.27 12.17 -0.51
C GLY A 97 -6.05 12.59 -1.32
N PHE A 98 -5.84 13.90 -1.46
CA PHE A 98 -4.64 14.45 -2.11
C PHE A 98 -3.35 14.00 -1.42
N CYS A 99 -3.29 14.06 -0.08
CA CYS A 99 -2.15 13.58 0.68
C CYS A 99 -1.88 12.08 0.44
N LEU A 100 -2.92 11.24 0.31
CA LEU A 100 -2.74 9.81 0.03
C LEU A 100 -2.28 9.54 -1.41
N LEU A 101 -2.72 10.39 -2.37
CA LEU A 101 -2.31 10.25 -3.77
C LEU A 101 -0.91 10.79 -4.05
N PHE A 102 -0.43 11.75 -3.27
CA PHE A 102 0.85 12.41 -3.50
C PHE A 102 2.03 11.44 -3.25
N PRO A 103 2.95 11.22 -4.21
CA PRO A 103 3.99 10.20 -4.08
C PRO A 103 4.87 10.30 -2.83
N PRO A 104 5.39 11.48 -2.42
CA PRO A 104 6.24 11.58 -1.23
C PRO A 104 5.51 11.29 0.09
N SER A 105 4.25 11.68 0.23
CA SER A 105 3.46 11.37 1.44
C SER A 105 3.15 9.87 1.53
N ARG A 106 2.94 9.20 0.39
CA ARG A 106 2.71 7.76 0.31
C ARG A 106 3.86 6.95 0.89
N ILE A 107 5.12 7.37 0.68
CA ILE A 107 6.29 6.73 1.28
C ILE A 107 6.18 6.75 2.81
N LEU A 108 5.74 7.87 3.38
CA LEU A 108 5.54 8.01 4.82
C LEU A 108 4.43 7.08 5.32
N PHE A 109 3.26 7.10 4.67
CA PHE A 109 2.12 6.23 5.02
C PHE A 109 2.47 4.76 4.89
N ARG A 110 3.13 4.37 3.80
CA ARG A 110 3.60 2.99 3.60
C ARG A 110 4.56 2.56 4.71
N THR A 111 5.52 3.38 5.07
CA THR A 111 6.49 3.08 6.13
C THR A 111 5.79 2.86 7.47
N ILE A 112 4.80 3.69 7.79
CA ILE A 112 3.99 3.56 9.01
C ILE A 112 3.16 2.26 8.97
N LEU A 113 2.50 1.95 7.84
CA LEU A 113 1.72 0.73 7.70
C LEU A 113 2.59 -0.52 7.82
N ILE A 114 3.71 -0.58 7.09
CA ILE A 114 4.63 -1.71 7.12
C ILE A 114 5.19 -1.88 8.53
N LYS A 115 5.61 -0.81 9.20
CA LYS A 115 6.13 -0.87 10.57
C LYS A 115 5.09 -1.39 11.56
N ARG A 116 3.83 -1.02 11.38
CA ARG A 116 2.72 -1.46 12.24
C ARG A 116 2.28 -2.92 11.94
N MET A 117 2.38 -3.36 10.69
CA MET A 117 2.13 -4.75 10.30
C MET A 117 3.32 -5.66 10.61
N SER A 118 4.54 -5.20 10.38
CA SER A 118 5.77 -5.97 10.65
C SER A 118 5.93 -6.33 12.12
N SER A 119 5.48 -5.50 13.05
CA SER A 119 5.49 -5.84 14.48
C SER A 119 4.57 -7.02 14.83
N ARG A 120 3.60 -7.37 13.98
CA ARG A 120 2.73 -8.55 14.16
C ARG A 120 3.19 -9.78 13.36
N ILE A 121 3.94 -9.59 12.27
CA ILE A 121 4.35 -10.65 11.35
C ILE A 121 5.78 -11.10 11.61
N SER A 122 6.62 -10.27 12.27
CA SER A 122 8.02 -10.57 12.57
C SER A 122 8.22 -11.84 13.41
N ASN A 123 7.20 -12.29 14.17
CA ASN A 123 7.29 -13.54 14.92
C ASN A 123 7.04 -14.80 14.08
N GLN A 124 6.54 -14.68 12.84
CA GLN A 124 6.16 -15.85 12.05
C GLN A 124 7.09 -16.12 10.85
N HIS A 125 7.76 -15.08 10.33
CA HIS A 125 8.64 -15.24 9.17
C HIS A 125 10.10 -15.61 9.50
N SER A 126 10.55 -15.41 10.74
CA SER A 126 11.90 -15.84 11.15
C SER A 126 12.06 -17.35 11.18
N HIS A 127 10.99 -18.11 11.44
CA HIS A 127 11.05 -19.58 11.47
C HIS A 127 11.04 -20.22 10.08
N ILE A 128 10.37 -19.62 9.08
CA ILE A 128 10.25 -20.20 7.74
C ILE A 128 11.54 -19.98 6.92
N ARG A 129 12.19 -18.82 7.09
CA ARG A 129 13.40 -18.49 6.34
C ARG A 129 14.63 -19.26 6.80
N ASN A 130 14.77 -19.52 8.10
CA ASN A 130 15.83 -20.37 8.64
C ASN A 130 15.61 -21.86 8.35
N GLY A 131 14.38 -22.34 8.39
CA GLY A 131 14.07 -23.73 8.09
C GLY A 131 14.39 -24.12 6.65
N ARG A 132 14.02 -23.29 5.67
CA ARG A 132 14.21 -23.61 4.24
C ARG A 132 15.68 -23.59 3.82
N VAL A 133 16.49 -22.71 4.38
CA VAL A 133 17.93 -22.65 4.12
C VAL A 133 18.63 -23.85 4.74
N GLN A 134 18.26 -24.26 5.95
CA GLN A 134 18.83 -25.45 6.62
C GLN A 134 18.54 -26.74 5.86
N TRP A 135 17.34 -26.93 5.34
CA TRP A 135 16.96 -28.12 4.55
C TRP A 135 17.78 -28.24 3.25
N VAL A 136 18.03 -27.12 2.57
CA VAL A 136 18.80 -27.11 1.31
C VAL A 136 20.29 -27.42 1.58
N TYR A 137 20.86 -26.90 2.67
CA TYR A 137 22.24 -27.22 3.05
C TYR A 137 22.41 -28.66 3.52
N SER A 138 21.48 -29.18 4.31
CA SER A 138 21.49 -30.57 4.76
C SER A 138 21.42 -31.54 3.58
N LYS A 139 20.47 -31.32 2.64
CA LYS A 139 20.32 -32.20 1.47
C LYS A 139 21.56 -32.19 0.56
N ARG A 140 22.21 -31.02 0.39
CA ARG A 140 23.46 -30.95 -0.41
C ARG A 140 24.63 -31.65 0.26
N GLN A 141 24.68 -31.65 1.58
CA GLN A 141 25.72 -32.32 2.32
C GLN A 141 25.58 -33.84 2.25
N ASP A 142 24.36 -34.36 2.32
CA ASP A 142 24.07 -35.78 2.18
C ASP A 142 24.41 -36.28 0.76
N GLU A 143 24.05 -35.51 -0.31
CA GLU A 143 24.41 -35.86 -1.71
C GLU A 143 25.95 -35.86 -1.93
N THR A 144 26.71 -34.94 -1.31
CA THR A 144 28.17 -34.90 -1.46
C THR A 144 28.85 -36.04 -0.74
N ILE A 145 28.34 -36.49 0.40
CA ILE A 145 28.84 -37.65 1.13
C ILE A 145 28.61 -38.93 0.35
N GLU A 146 27.45 -39.11 -0.22
CA GLU A 146 27.08 -40.29 -1.02
C GLU A 146 27.95 -40.43 -2.29
N ILE A 147 28.25 -39.31 -2.96
CA ILE A 147 29.15 -39.30 -4.14
C ILE A 147 30.61 -39.65 -3.75
N LEU A 148 31.08 -39.16 -2.62
CA LEU A 148 32.43 -39.46 -2.16
C LEU A 148 32.58 -40.92 -1.71
N GLU A 149 31.56 -41.51 -1.07
CA GLU A 149 31.54 -42.89 -0.66
C GLU A 149 31.48 -43.85 -1.85
N THR A 150 30.71 -43.56 -2.88
CA THR A 150 30.67 -44.36 -4.12
C THR A 150 31.95 -44.26 -4.92
N SER A 151 32.64 -43.10 -4.94
CA SER A 151 33.91 -42.97 -5.64
C SER A 151 35.08 -43.75 -4.97
N HIS A 152 35.05 -43.91 -3.66
CA HIS A 152 36.06 -44.71 -2.94
C HIS A 152 35.87 -46.23 -3.13
N LEU A 153 34.64 -46.69 -3.40
CA LEU A 153 34.35 -48.09 -3.66
C LEU A 153 34.75 -48.54 -5.07
N GLU A 154 34.85 -47.60 -6.03
CA GLU A 154 35.31 -47.88 -7.42
C GLU A 154 36.83 -47.85 -7.58
N GLU A 155 37.59 -47.30 -6.63
CA GLU A 155 39.05 -47.20 -6.70
C GLU A 155 39.76 -48.44 -6.08
N ASP A 156 39.05 -49.31 -5.34
CA ASP A 156 39.56 -50.51 -4.68
C ASP A 156 39.34 -51.84 -5.44
N ASP A 157 38.73 -51.80 -6.68
CA ASP A 157 38.59 -52.95 -7.59
C ASP A 157 39.57 -52.82 -8.78
#